data_008ce9adf1781e95a6e9d442b5aed955
#
_entry.id   008ce9adf1781e95a6e9d442b5aed955
#
_cell.length_a   1.000
_cell.length_b   1.000
_cell.length_c   1.000
_cell.angle_alpha   90.00
_cell.angle_beta   90.00
_cell.angle_gamma   90.00
#
_symmetry.space_group_name_H-M   'P 1'
#
loop_
_entity.id
_entity.type
_entity.pdbx_description
1 polymer ?
#
loop_
_entity_poly.entity_id
_entity_poly.type
_entity_poly.pdbx_seq_one_letter_code
_entity_poly.pdbx_strand_id
1 'polypeptide(L)'
;MIRVLVRASSPIAKAGIESLLQAHSASLEMTFYEGQQFPQEYRGDAFAAEHGSWNRANPSGHEVVRVPLTKGKSNGVYEDFMTFLGPDGPWGRASGVAVGKDGSLYVTDDATSTIWKVSYTGK
;
A
#
# COMPACT_ATOMS: atom_id res chain seq x y z
N MET A 1 -12.18 12.42 1.81
CA MET A 1 -11.93 10.98 1.62
C MET A 1 -11.51 10.73 0.18
N ILE A 2 -10.41 10.04 -0.02
CA ILE A 2 -9.90 9.74 -1.37
C ILE A 2 -10.43 8.37 -1.78
N ARG A 3 -10.97 8.32 -2.97
CA ARG A 3 -11.47 7.09 -3.57
C ARG A 3 -10.42 6.57 -4.54
N VAL A 4 -9.89 5.39 -4.28
CA VAL A 4 -8.95 4.75 -5.17
C VAL A 4 -9.69 3.73 -6.03
N LEU A 5 -9.79 4.02 -7.32
CA LEU A 5 -10.33 3.10 -8.31
C LEU A 5 -9.17 2.47 -9.05
N VAL A 6 -9.03 1.17 -8.91
CA VAL A 6 -7.97 0.43 -9.59
C VAL A 6 -8.55 -0.29 -10.79
N ARG A 7 -7.99 0.00 -11.95
CA ARG A 7 -8.22 -0.77 -13.16
C ARG A 7 -6.92 -1.46 -13.54
N ALA A 8 -6.90 -2.75 -13.49
CA ALA A 8 -5.75 -3.50 -13.96
C ALA A 8 -6.14 -4.43 -15.12
N SER A 9 -5.15 -4.83 -15.90
CA SER A 9 -5.35 -5.60 -17.12
C SER A 9 -5.56 -7.11 -16.89
N SER A 10 -5.39 -7.60 -15.66
CA SER A 10 -5.62 -9.00 -15.33
C SER A 10 -7.11 -9.33 -15.18
N PRO A 11 -7.53 -10.58 -15.35
CA PRO A 11 -8.93 -10.98 -15.14
C PRO A 11 -9.46 -10.66 -13.74
N ILE A 12 -8.61 -10.69 -12.73
CA ILE A 12 -8.94 -10.34 -11.35
C ILE A 12 -9.23 -8.84 -11.25
N ALA A 13 -8.52 -8.04 -12.00
CA ALA A 13 -8.59 -6.60 -11.97
C ALA A 13 -9.71 -6.00 -12.83
N LYS A 14 -10.33 -6.77 -13.70
CA LYS A 14 -11.51 -6.33 -14.46
C LYS A 14 -12.74 -6.08 -13.58
N ALA A 15 -12.73 -6.59 -12.35
CA ALA A 15 -13.82 -6.39 -11.41
C ALA A 15 -13.87 -4.98 -10.81
N GLY A 16 -12.79 -4.20 -10.95
CA GLY A 16 -12.66 -2.88 -10.32
C GLY A 16 -12.52 -2.99 -8.81
N ILE A 17 -11.49 -2.36 -8.28
CA ILE A 17 -11.32 -2.24 -6.83
C ILE A 17 -11.69 -0.83 -6.44
N GLU A 18 -12.54 -0.73 -5.47
CA GLU A 18 -12.95 0.54 -4.92
C GLU A 18 -12.81 0.50 -3.41
N SER A 19 -11.91 1.32 -2.90
CA SER A 19 -11.71 1.49 -1.46
C SER A 19 -11.63 2.97 -1.14
N LEU A 20 -12.19 3.33 0.00
CA LEU A 20 -12.15 4.69 0.49
C LEU A 20 -10.96 4.83 1.43
N LEU A 21 -10.02 5.68 1.07
CA LEU A 21 -8.87 6.01 1.90
C LEU A 21 -9.10 7.31 2.65
N GLN A 22 -8.37 7.50 3.73
CA GLN A 22 -8.43 8.72 4.50
C GLN A 22 -8.08 9.93 3.63
N ALA A 23 -8.77 11.05 3.84
CA ALA A 23 -8.47 12.29 3.12
C ALA A 23 -7.02 12.74 3.36
N HIS A 24 -6.41 13.34 2.34
CA HIS A 24 -5.02 13.83 2.35
C HIS A 24 -3.95 12.74 2.44
N SER A 25 -4.28 11.47 2.19
CA SER A 25 -3.30 10.39 2.18
C SER A 25 -2.39 10.41 0.97
N ALA A 26 -2.84 10.96 -0.15
CA ALA A 26 -2.08 11.09 -1.39
C ALA A 26 -1.55 9.74 -1.92
N SER A 27 -2.47 8.90 -2.37
CA SER A 27 -2.11 7.62 -3.01
C SER A 27 -1.38 7.87 -4.32
N LEU A 28 -0.14 7.40 -4.44
CA LEU A 28 0.70 7.61 -5.61
C LEU A 28 0.83 6.39 -6.50
N GLU A 29 0.96 5.22 -5.91
CA GLU A 29 1.18 3.98 -6.67
C GLU A 29 0.60 2.79 -5.92
N MET A 30 0.22 1.77 -6.66
CA MET A 30 -0.23 0.52 -6.09
C MET A 30 0.24 -0.68 -6.92
N THR A 31 0.26 -1.84 -6.27
CA THR A 31 0.54 -3.12 -6.92
C THR A 31 -0.34 -4.22 -6.32
N PHE A 32 -0.57 -5.27 -7.10
CA PHE A 32 -1.19 -6.50 -6.58
C PHE A 32 -0.10 -7.45 -6.11
N TYR A 33 -0.32 -8.08 -4.97
CA TYR A 33 0.63 -9.06 -4.47
C TYR A 33 0.36 -10.44 -5.09
N GLU A 34 1.22 -10.84 -6.01
CA GLU A 34 1.19 -12.16 -6.64
C GLU A 34 2.41 -13.01 -6.24
N GLY A 35 3.18 -12.53 -5.25
CA GLY A 35 4.33 -13.25 -4.72
C GLY A 35 3.94 -14.46 -3.87
N GLN A 36 4.94 -15.26 -3.52
CA GLN A 36 4.74 -16.48 -2.72
C GLN A 36 5.45 -16.43 -1.37
N GLN A 37 6.09 -15.32 -1.04
CA GLN A 37 6.83 -15.18 0.22
C GLN A 37 5.91 -14.87 1.39
N PHE A 38 4.98 -13.93 1.22
CA PHE A 38 4.02 -13.58 2.26
C PHE A 38 2.98 -14.70 2.42
N PRO A 39 2.32 -14.81 3.59
CA PRO A 39 1.28 -15.80 3.79
C PRO A 39 0.22 -15.78 2.69
N GLN A 40 -0.40 -16.93 2.47
CA GLN A 40 -1.37 -17.12 1.38
C GLN A 40 -2.52 -16.10 1.42
N GLU A 41 -2.90 -15.63 2.59
CA GLU A 41 -3.96 -14.62 2.74
C GLU A 41 -3.65 -13.28 2.07
N TYR A 42 -2.37 -12.99 1.79
CA TYR A 42 -1.95 -11.76 1.11
C TYR A 42 -2.00 -11.87 -0.41
N ARG A 43 -2.10 -13.09 -0.95
CA ARG A 43 -2.06 -13.29 -2.39
C ARG A 43 -3.30 -12.74 -3.06
N GLY A 44 -3.08 -11.90 -4.06
CA GLY A 44 -4.14 -11.22 -4.78
C GLY A 44 -4.58 -9.91 -4.16
N ASP A 45 -4.10 -9.58 -2.96
CA ASP A 45 -4.40 -8.29 -2.32
C ASP A 45 -3.62 -7.15 -2.99
N ALA A 46 -4.10 -5.92 -2.79
CA ALA A 46 -3.42 -4.74 -3.27
C ALA A 46 -2.61 -4.08 -2.16
N PHE A 47 -1.46 -3.53 -2.52
CA PHE A 47 -0.66 -2.64 -1.68
C PHE A 47 -0.59 -1.28 -2.35
N ALA A 48 -0.84 -0.21 -1.60
CA ALA A 48 -0.80 1.15 -2.11
C ALA A 48 0.12 2.02 -1.26
N ALA A 49 0.95 2.80 -1.96
CA ALA A 49 1.82 3.78 -1.32
C ALA A 49 1.06 5.09 -1.09
N GLU A 50 0.93 5.45 0.18
CA GLU A 50 0.29 6.68 0.62
C GLU A 50 1.39 7.67 1.00
N HIS A 51 1.59 8.69 0.16
CA HIS A 51 2.66 9.68 0.35
C HIS A 51 2.43 10.53 1.60
N GLY A 52 1.19 10.78 1.93
CA GLY A 52 0.79 11.45 3.15
C GLY A 52 0.56 12.95 2.97
N SER A 53 -0.07 13.52 3.98
CA SER A 53 -0.35 14.96 4.04
C SER A 53 0.93 15.77 4.19
N TRP A 54 0.93 17.01 3.66
CA TRP A 54 2.05 17.93 3.82
C TRP A 54 1.68 19.20 4.60
N ASN A 55 0.42 19.53 4.67
CA ASN A 55 -0.05 20.76 5.31
C ASN A 55 -1.28 20.47 6.18
N ARG A 56 -1.10 19.62 7.17
CA ARG A 56 -2.16 19.20 8.06
C ARG A 56 -1.65 19.16 9.51
N ALA A 57 -2.42 19.71 10.44
CA ALA A 57 -2.05 19.75 11.87
C ALA A 57 -1.84 18.34 12.43
N ASN A 58 -2.70 17.39 12.05
CA ASN A 58 -2.52 15.96 12.34
C ASN A 58 -2.16 15.24 11.06
N PRO A 59 -0.90 14.84 10.86
CA PRO A 59 -0.49 14.13 9.66
C PRO A 59 -1.32 12.87 9.42
N SER A 60 -1.61 12.59 8.15
CA SER A 60 -2.33 11.37 7.74
C SER A 60 -1.63 10.75 6.54
N GLY A 61 -1.85 9.45 6.34
CA GLY A 61 -1.09 8.68 5.38
C GLY A 61 0.33 8.45 5.88
N HIS A 62 1.34 8.65 5.03
CA HIS A 62 2.73 8.29 5.30
C HIS A 62 2.86 6.80 5.59
N GLU A 63 2.33 5.97 4.71
CA GLU A 63 2.21 4.54 4.94
C GLU A 63 2.11 3.76 3.65
N VAL A 64 2.24 2.46 3.76
CA VAL A 64 1.76 1.52 2.76
C VAL A 64 0.54 0.84 3.35
N VAL A 65 -0.56 0.86 2.63
CA VAL A 65 -1.78 0.18 3.05
C VAL A 65 -1.96 -1.13 2.28
N ARG A 66 -2.55 -2.11 2.94
CA ARG A 66 -3.03 -3.34 2.32
C ARG A 66 -4.55 -3.23 2.13
N VAL A 67 -4.99 -3.54 0.92
CA VAL A 67 -6.41 -3.65 0.61
C VAL A 67 -6.72 -5.13 0.38
N PRO A 68 -7.36 -5.81 1.35
CA PRO A 68 -7.76 -7.20 1.17
C PRO A 68 -8.77 -7.35 0.05
N LEU A 69 -8.56 -8.33 -0.81
CA LEU A 69 -9.40 -8.61 -1.94
C LEU A 69 -9.90 -10.05 -1.91
N THR A 70 -11.18 -10.24 -2.20
CA THR A 70 -11.77 -11.55 -2.41
C THR A 70 -12.29 -11.62 -3.85
N LYS A 71 -11.69 -12.51 -4.64
CA LYS A 71 -12.01 -12.64 -6.07
C LYS A 71 -11.92 -11.30 -6.81
N GLY A 72 -10.87 -10.51 -6.49
CA GLY A 72 -10.62 -9.21 -7.09
C GLY A 72 -11.52 -8.07 -6.61
N LYS A 73 -12.30 -8.28 -5.57
CA LYS A 73 -13.20 -7.27 -5.01
C LYS A 73 -12.81 -6.87 -3.61
N SER A 74 -12.77 -5.56 -3.35
CA SER A 74 -12.62 -5.01 -2.01
C SER A 74 -13.94 -5.07 -1.26
N ASN A 75 -13.87 -5.34 0.04
CA ASN A 75 -15.02 -5.24 0.95
C ASN A 75 -15.16 -3.82 1.56
N GLY A 76 -14.38 -2.85 1.06
CA GLY A 76 -14.42 -1.46 1.53
C GLY A 76 -13.48 -1.15 2.68
N VAL A 77 -12.71 -2.13 3.18
CA VAL A 77 -11.73 -1.90 4.23
C VAL A 77 -10.31 -1.96 3.69
N TYR A 78 -9.41 -1.28 4.40
CA TYR A 78 -7.97 -1.40 4.21
C TYR A 78 -7.31 -1.43 5.59
N GLU A 79 -6.06 -1.85 5.62
CA GLU A 79 -5.30 -1.90 6.86
C GLU A 79 -3.90 -1.31 6.66
N ASP A 80 -3.37 -0.72 7.71
CA ASP A 80 -2.00 -0.22 7.71
C ASP A 80 -1.06 -1.41 7.64
N PHE A 81 -0.17 -1.39 6.66
CA PHE A 81 0.81 -2.46 6.50
C PHE A 81 2.20 -2.04 6.95
N MET A 82 2.62 -0.84 6.54
CA MET A 82 3.90 -0.26 6.93
C MET A 82 3.69 1.24 7.14
N THR A 83 3.97 1.75 8.34
CA THR A 83 3.77 3.15 8.66
C THR A 83 5.10 3.88 8.78
N PHE A 84 5.11 5.14 8.35
CA PHE A 84 6.23 6.07 8.47
C PHE A 84 5.94 7.19 9.46
N LEU A 85 4.97 6.98 10.36
CA LEU A 85 4.63 7.91 11.42
C LEU A 85 5.24 7.43 12.73
N GLY A 86 5.96 8.30 13.39
CA GLY A 86 6.53 8.06 14.70
C GLY A 86 6.03 9.08 15.73
N PRO A 87 6.53 9.00 16.99
CA PRO A 87 6.13 9.93 18.06
C PRO A 87 6.40 11.40 17.72
N ASP A 88 7.45 11.65 16.94
CA ASP A 88 7.86 13.00 16.55
C ASP A 88 7.31 13.42 15.18
N GLY A 89 6.38 12.66 14.63
CA GLY A 89 5.78 12.92 13.34
C GLY A 89 6.28 11.99 12.24
N PRO A 90 6.01 12.34 10.96
CA PRO A 90 6.44 11.52 9.82
C PRO A 90 7.97 11.48 9.72
N TRP A 91 8.52 10.27 9.49
CA TRP A 91 9.94 10.04 9.26
C TRP A 91 10.25 9.52 7.85
N GLY A 92 9.25 9.30 7.05
CA GLY A 92 9.39 8.87 5.66
C GLY A 92 8.12 9.16 4.87
N ARG A 93 8.20 9.00 3.55
CA ARG A 93 7.08 9.20 2.63
C ARG A 93 7.11 8.14 1.54
N ALA A 94 6.17 7.21 1.57
CA ALA A 94 6.05 6.18 0.54
C ALA A 94 5.64 6.80 -0.80
N SER A 95 6.39 6.49 -1.86
CA SER A 95 6.11 7.00 -3.20
C SER A 95 5.81 5.90 -4.21
N GLY A 96 6.28 4.67 -3.99
CA GLY A 96 6.05 3.56 -4.89
C GLY A 96 6.12 2.22 -4.19
N VAL A 97 5.50 1.21 -4.78
CA VAL A 97 5.50 -0.17 -4.30
C VAL A 97 5.70 -1.14 -5.47
N ALA A 98 6.50 -2.17 -5.27
CA ALA A 98 6.71 -3.22 -6.25
C ALA A 98 6.98 -4.56 -5.57
N VAL A 99 6.55 -5.65 -6.19
CA VAL A 99 6.83 -7.00 -5.72
C VAL A 99 8.07 -7.52 -6.44
N GLY A 100 9.08 -7.94 -5.69
CA GLY A 100 10.29 -8.53 -6.23
C GLY A 100 10.11 -10.00 -6.63
N LYS A 101 11.10 -10.52 -7.35
CA LYS A 101 11.08 -11.93 -7.81
C LYS A 101 11.06 -12.93 -6.65
N ASP A 102 11.62 -12.54 -5.50
CA ASP A 102 11.63 -13.37 -4.30
C ASP A 102 10.34 -13.26 -3.48
N GLY A 103 9.37 -12.45 -3.93
CA GLY A 103 8.11 -12.20 -3.23
C GLY A 103 8.19 -11.13 -2.15
N SER A 104 9.33 -10.47 -1.96
CA SER A 104 9.43 -9.32 -1.06
C SER A 104 8.71 -8.11 -1.65
N LEU A 105 8.22 -7.23 -0.79
CA LEU A 105 7.67 -5.95 -1.21
C LEU A 105 8.76 -4.88 -1.11
N TYR A 106 8.96 -4.12 -2.17
CA TYR A 106 9.87 -2.98 -2.19
C TYR A 106 9.04 -1.69 -2.14
N VAL A 107 9.46 -0.78 -1.28
CA VAL A 107 8.80 0.50 -1.06
C VAL A 107 9.82 1.61 -1.25
N THR A 108 9.53 2.53 -2.17
CA THR A 108 10.37 3.72 -2.34
C THR A 108 9.90 4.81 -1.39
N ASP A 109 10.86 5.50 -0.79
CA ASP A 109 10.65 6.58 0.17
C ASP A 109 11.45 7.79 -0.32
N ASP A 110 10.76 8.81 -0.80
CA ASP A 110 11.40 9.99 -1.36
C ASP A 110 11.79 11.05 -0.32
N ALA A 111 11.30 10.93 0.90
CA ALA A 111 11.74 11.83 1.98
C ALA A 111 13.13 11.49 2.48
N THR A 112 13.50 10.20 2.50
CA THR A 112 14.80 9.73 2.98
C THR A 112 15.70 9.21 1.86
N SER A 113 15.24 9.22 0.61
CA SER A 113 15.97 8.65 -0.54
C SER A 113 16.34 7.19 -0.32
N THR A 114 15.39 6.42 0.21
CA THR A 114 15.59 5.02 0.61
C THR A 114 14.65 4.11 -0.16
N ILE A 115 15.11 2.90 -0.44
CA ILE A 115 14.27 1.80 -0.91
C ILE A 115 14.22 0.76 0.20
N TRP A 116 13.04 0.57 0.75
CA TRP A 116 12.81 -0.41 1.81
C TRP A 116 12.45 -1.76 1.22
N LYS A 117 13.09 -2.80 1.69
CA LYS A 117 12.73 -4.19 1.36
C LYS A 117 11.98 -4.81 2.53
N VAL A 118 10.74 -5.20 2.29
CA VAL A 118 9.90 -5.86 3.29
C VAL A 118 9.84 -7.35 2.97
N SER A 119 10.34 -8.17 3.88
CA SER A 119 10.39 -9.62 3.72
C SER A 119 9.65 -10.30 4.87
N TYR A 120 8.96 -11.38 4.56
CA TYR A 120 8.32 -12.21 5.57
C TYR A 120 9.31 -13.23 6.13
N THR A 121 9.44 -13.28 7.45
CA THR A 121 10.40 -14.14 8.13
C THR A 121 9.79 -15.44 8.69
N GLY A 122 8.51 -15.66 8.49
CA GLY A 122 7.82 -16.85 8.98
C GLY A 122 7.44 -16.80 10.46
N LYS A 123 7.41 -15.61 11.01
CA LYS A 123 7.11 -15.41 12.44
C LYS A 123 5.87 -14.54 12.65
#